data_358615e3b326d105c6f2ba14e8c55241
#
_entry.id   358615e3b326d105c6f2ba14e8c55241
#
_cell.length_a   1.000
_cell.length_b   1.000
_cell.length_c   1.000
_cell.angle_alpha   90.00
_cell.angle_beta   90.00
_cell.angle_gamma   90.00
#
_symmetry.space_group_name_H-M   'P 1'
#
loop_
_entity.id
_entity.type
_entity.pdbx_description
1 polymer ?
#
loop_
_entity_poly.entity_id
_entity_poly.type
_entity_poly.pdbx_seq_one_letter_code
_entity_poly.pdbx_strand_id
1 'polypeptide(L)'
;IMAVPDYQSFMLPLLKFAADGREHSQREAKDALSRHFNITESDRREMLPSGRQTRFDNRIAWANVYLRKAGFLESTRRGHFRITGRGQEILKMNPGRIDVKFLVKNGDPEFCQFHRPSRQNENHDDPGIEADRTPREIMDAGYQEMRRDLSGELLKRIKSGSPLFFEHLVVELLVAMGYGGSRK
;
A
#
# COMPACT_ATOMS: atom_id res chain seq x y z
N ILE A 1 10.54 15.28 -11.04
CA ILE A 1 9.56 14.17 -11.11
C ILE A 1 8.99 14.06 -9.71
N MET A 2 7.76 14.55 -9.51
CA MET A 2 7.11 14.42 -8.20
C MET A 2 6.54 13.00 -8.13
N ALA A 3 7.23 12.11 -7.44
CA ALA A 3 6.71 10.78 -7.15
C ALA A 3 5.45 10.90 -6.25
N VAL A 4 4.56 9.92 -6.33
CA VAL A 4 3.37 9.85 -5.46
C VAL A 4 3.79 10.01 -3.99
N PRO A 5 3.25 10.98 -3.22
CA PRO A 5 3.58 11.17 -1.80
C PRO A 5 3.31 9.92 -0.96
N ASP A 6 3.95 9.79 0.19
CA ASP A 6 3.66 8.73 1.15
C ASP A 6 2.21 8.80 1.66
N TYR A 7 1.69 7.69 2.20
CA TYR A 7 0.30 7.62 2.63
C TYR A 7 -0.03 8.56 3.82
N GLN A 8 0.95 8.89 4.66
CA GLN A 8 0.76 9.80 5.77
C GLN A 8 0.57 11.25 5.29
N SER A 9 1.26 11.62 4.20
CA SER A 9 1.10 12.95 3.57
C SER A 9 -0.32 13.17 3.05
N PHE A 10 -1.07 12.12 2.74
CA PHE A 10 -2.48 12.22 2.33
C PHE A 10 -3.46 12.40 3.51
N MET A 11 -3.07 12.08 4.76
CA MET A 11 -3.98 12.07 5.90
C MET A 11 -4.60 13.44 6.19
N LEU A 12 -3.81 14.48 6.37
CA LEU A 12 -4.31 15.82 6.66
C LEU A 12 -5.12 16.41 5.49
N PRO A 13 -4.66 16.36 4.22
CA PRO A 13 -5.46 16.82 3.08
C PRO A 13 -6.78 16.06 2.93
N LEU A 14 -6.80 14.75 3.19
CA LEU A 14 -8.02 13.93 3.15
C LEU A 14 -9.01 14.34 4.25
N LEU A 15 -8.53 14.60 5.46
CA LEU A 15 -9.37 15.07 6.55
C LEU A 15 -9.91 16.47 6.28
N LYS A 16 -9.09 17.38 5.72
CA LYS A 16 -9.52 18.72 5.29
C LYS A 16 -10.56 18.66 4.17
N PHE A 17 -10.44 17.73 3.23
CA PHE A 17 -11.41 17.51 2.17
C PHE A 17 -12.81 17.17 2.72
N ALA A 18 -12.88 16.41 3.80
CA ALA A 18 -14.14 16.04 4.44
C ALA A 18 -14.65 17.06 5.49
N ALA A 19 -13.97 18.21 5.64
CA ALA A 19 -14.25 19.20 6.70
C ALA A 19 -15.66 19.80 6.64
N ASP A 20 -16.32 19.75 5.49
CA ASP A 20 -17.69 20.24 5.28
C ASP A 20 -18.76 19.39 6.00
N GLY A 21 -18.39 18.26 6.58
CA GLY A 21 -19.28 17.36 7.31
C GLY A 21 -20.22 16.54 6.43
N ARG A 22 -20.10 16.63 5.11
CA ARG A 22 -20.93 15.88 4.16
C ARG A 22 -20.36 14.49 3.92
N GLU A 23 -21.19 13.62 3.36
CA GLU A 23 -20.74 12.34 2.84
C GLU A 23 -19.98 12.53 1.53
N HIS A 24 -18.78 11.93 1.45
CA HIS A 24 -17.93 11.93 0.26
C HIS A 24 -17.60 10.53 -0.20
N SER A 25 -17.50 10.33 -1.50
CA SER A 25 -17.00 9.09 -2.08
C SER A 25 -15.47 9.06 -2.11
N GLN A 26 -14.90 7.86 -2.10
CA GLN A 26 -13.46 7.69 -2.29
C GLN A 26 -12.99 8.22 -3.65
N ARG A 27 -13.85 8.19 -4.69
CA ARG A 27 -13.53 8.71 -6.01
C ARG A 27 -13.34 10.23 -5.97
N GLU A 28 -14.28 10.96 -5.36
CA GLU A 28 -14.18 12.42 -5.20
C GLU A 28 -12.92 12.82 -4.43
N ALA A 29 -12.61 12.07 -3.35
CA ALA A 29 -11.40 12.30 -2.57
C ALA A 29 -10.12 12.09 -3.41
N LYS A 30 -10.04 11.03 -4.20
CA LYS A 30 -8.91 10.78 -5.10
C LYS A 30 -8.72 11.90 -6.12
N ASP A 31 -9.81 12.38 -6.73
CA ASP A 31 -9.75 13.45 -7.70
C ASP A 31 -9.35 14.79 -7.06
N ALA A 32 -9.82 15.08 -5.84
CA ALA A 32 -9.42 16.25 -5.08
C ALA A 32 -7.95 16.20 -4.66
N LEU A 33 -7.48 15.06 -4.16
CA LEU A 33 -6.10 14.85 -3.72
C LEU A 33 -5.12 14.83 -4.90
N SER A 34 -5.52 14.28 -6.05
CA SER A 34 -4.73 14.32 -7.28
C SER A 34 -4.44 15.76 -7.71
N ARG A 35 -5.47 16.62 -7.64
CA ARG A 35 -5.32 18.06 -7.92
C ARG A 35 -4.48 18.77 -6.87
N HIS A 36 -4.70 18.48 -5.60
CA HIS A 36 -3.96 19.10 -4.48
C HIS A 36 -2.45 18.86 -4.56
N PHE A 37 -2.05 17.65 -4.94
CA PHE A 37 -0.64 17.26 -5.06
C PHE A 37 -0.08 17.37 -6.49
N ASN A 38 -0.84 17.89 -7.44
CA ASN A 38 -0.45 17.98 -8.86
C ASN A 38 0.05 16.63 -9.41
N ILE A 39 -0.63 15.53 -9.05
CA ILE A 39 -0.27 14.18 -9.49
C ILE A 39 -0.47 14.08 -11.01
N THR A 40 0.58 13.69 -11.73
CA THR A 40 0.51 13.50 -13.18
C THR A 40 -0.28 12.24 -13.55
N GLU A 41 -0.78 12.16 -14.79
CA GLU A 41 -1.45 10.95 -15.27
C GLU A 41 -0.55 9.72 -15.26
N SER A 42 0.75 9.88 -15.47
CA SER A 42 1.73 8.79 -15.36
C SER A 42 1.85 8.30 -13.92
N ASP A 43 1.98 9.22 -12.94
CA ASP A 43 2.07 8.86 -11.52
C ASP A 43 0.77 8.22 -11.01
N ARG A 44 -0.39 8.71 -11.52
CA ARG A 44 -1.70 8.14 -11.17
C ARG A 44 -1.85 6.70 -11.66
N ARG A 45 -1.20 6.33 -12.77
CA ARG A 45 -1.23 4.98 -13.35
C ARG A 45 -0.12 4.06 -12.84
N GLU A 46 0.82 4.57 -12.04
CA GLU A 46 1.88 3.75 -11.48
C GLU A 46 1.31 2.62 -10.63
N MET A 47 1.51 1.38 -11.11
CA MET A 47 0.99 0.19 -10.44
C MET A 47 1.90 -0.27 -9.30
N LEU A 48 1.30 -0.88 -8.28
CA LEU A 48 2.06 -1.68 -7.30
C LEU A 48 2.70 -2.90 -8.00
N PRO A 49 3.78 -3.47 -7.42
CA PRO A 49 4.44 -4.65 -7.99
C PRO A 49 3.52 -5.83 -8.27
N SER A 50 2.42 -5.97 -7.52
CA SER A 50 1.37 -6.98 -7.75
C SER A 50 0.51 -6.74 -8.98
N GLY A 51 0.56 -5.54 -9.59
CA GLY A 51 -0.26 -5.16 -10.74
C GLY A 51 -1.78 -5.05 -10.46
N ARG A 52 -2.21 -5.12 -9.19
CA ARG A 52 -3.64 -5.15 -8.84
C ARG A 52 -4.24 -3.80 -8.52
N GLN A 53 -3.43 -2.83 -8.15
CA GLN A 53 -3.86 -1.51 -7.71
C GLN A 53 -2.77 -0.49 -8.01
N THR A 54 -3.15 0.77 -8.30
CA THR A 54 -2.17 1.84 -8.43
C THR A 54 -1.61 2.22 -7.06
N ARG A 55 -0.36 2.71 -7.04
CA ARG A 55 0.28 3.20 -5.82
C ARG A 55 -0.48 4.36 -5.21
N PHE A 56 -0.95 5.29 -6.03
CA PHE A 56 -1.75 6.43 -5.62
C PHE A 56 -3.04 5.99 -4.89
N ASP A 57 -3.81 5.09 -5.52
CA ASP A 57 -5.05 4.58 -4.94
C ASP A 57 -4.83 3.83 -3.64
N ASN A 58 -3.75 3.04 -3.59
CA ASN A 58 -3.38 2.29 -2.40
C ASN A 58 -3.07 3.22 -1.22
N ARG A 59 -2.25 4.25 -1.45
CA ARG A 59 -1.84 5.19 -0.40
C ARG A 59 -3.00 6.00 0.16
N ILE A 60 -3.92 6.46 -0.70
CA ILE A 60 -5.15 7.15 -0.25
C ILE A 60 -6.06 6.20 0.53
N ALA A 61 -6.23 4.97 0.06
CA ALA A 61 -7.04 3.98 0.76
C ALA A 61 -6.51 3.70 2.17
N TRP A 62 -5.18 3.57 2.33
CA TRP A 62 -4.57 3.39 3.63
C TRP A 62 -4.66 4.64 4.51
N ALA A 63 -4.48 5.84 3.97
CA ALA A 63 -4.73 7.08 4.71
C ALA A 63 -6.17 7.13 5.27
N ASN A 64 -7.17 6.75 4.46
CA ASN A 64 -8.56 6.65 4.90
C ASN A 64 -8.74 5.60 6.01
N VAL A 65 -8.14 4.40 5.86
CA VAL A 65 -8.21 3.35 6.88
C VAL A 65 -7.65 3.82 8.22
N TYR A 66 -6.49 4.48 8.22
CA TYR A 66 -5.85 4.98 9.43
C TYR A 66 -6.69 6.08 10.10
N LEU A 67 -7.19 7.06 9.35
CA LEU A 67 -8.06 8.11 9.88
C LEU A 67 -9.37 7.56 10.46
N ARG A 68 -9.94 6.53 9.82
CA ARG A 68 -11.14 5.85 10.34
C ARG A 68 -10.84 5.08 11.62
N LYS A 69 -9.73 4.34 11.66
CA LYS A 69 -9.31 3.61 12.86
C LYS A 69 -8.98 4.54 14.02
N ALA A 70 -8.48 5.74 13.73
CA ALA A 70 -8.25 6.78 14.73
C ALA A 70 -9.53 7.54 15.15
N GLY A 71 -10.69 7.22 14.55
CA GLY A 71 -11.98 7.84 14.88
C GLY A 71 -12.18 9.23 14.28
N PHE A 72 -11.34 9.68 13.33
CA PHE A 72 -11.47 11.00 12.70
C PHE A 72 -12.39 11.01 11.48
N LEU A 73 -12.53 9.87 10.82
CA LEU A 73 -13.50 9.61 9.76
C LEU A 73 -14.38 8.42 10.15
N GLU A 74 -15.59 8.37 9.62
CA GLU A 74 -16.47 7.21 9.71
C GLU A 74 -16.91 6.74 8.32
N SER A 75 -17.23 5.46 8.18
CA SER A 75 -17.80 4.91 6.95
C SER A 75 -19.33 5.03 7.05
N THR A 76 -19.94 5.69 6.08
CA THR A 76 -21.41 5.80 5.99
C THR A 76 -22.00 4.64 5.21
N ARG A 77 -21.36 4.29 4.10
CA ARG A 77 -21.69 3.13 3.24
C ARG A 77 -20.43 2.69 2.47
N ARG A 78 -20.54 1.61 1.73
CA ARG A 78 -19.42 1.08 0.94
C ARG A 78 -18.85 2.15 0.00
N GLY A 79 -17.55 2.45 0.17
CA GLY A 79 -16.84 3.43 -0.66
C GLY A 79 -17.12 4.90 -0.31
N HIS A 80 -17.83 5.19 0.79
CA HIS A 80 -18.15 6.53 1.25
C HIS A 80 -17.71 6.72 2.70
N PHE A 81 -17.43 7.96 3.03
CA PHE A 81 -16.99 8.36 4.37
C PHE A 81 -17.40 9.79 4.68
N ARG A 82 -17.38 10.13 5.96
CA ARG A 82 -17.66 11.45 6.49
C ARG A 82 -16.74 11.75 7.66
N ILE A 83 -16.46 13.01 7.92
CA ILE A 83 -15.72 13.45 9.09
C ILE A 83 -16.58 13.27 10.35
N THR A 84 -15.94 12.84 11.44
CA THR A 84 -16.58 12.75 12.77
C THR A 84 -16.44 14.07 13.53
N GLY A 85 -17.20 14.21 14.64
CA GLY A 85 -17.02 15.35 15.56
C GLY A 85 -15.57 15.48 16.05
N ARG A 86 -14.93 14.35 16.36
CA ARG A 86 -13.51 14.32 16.75
C ARG A 86 -12.58 14.77 15.62
N GLY A 87 -12.84 14.32 14.38
CA GLY A 87 -12.07 14.81 13.23
C GLY A 87 -12.18 16.31 13.04
N GLN A 88 -13.36 16.90 13.29
CA GLN A 88 -13.54 18.35 13.26
C GLN A 88 -12.77 19.07 14.37
N GLU A 89 -12.73 18.51 15.59
CA GLU A 89 -11.94 19.06 16.68
C GLU A 89 -10.43 19.06 16.35
N ILE A 90 -9.94 17.98 15.78
CA ILE A 90 -8.55 17.90 15.30
C ILE A 90 -8.26 18.98 14.25
N LEU A 91 -9.15 19.22 13.29
CA LEU A 91 -8.96 20.29 12.30
C LEU A 91 -8.94 21.68 12.94
N LYS A 92 -9.75 21.94 14.00
CA LYS A 92 -9.73 23.20 14.75
C LYS A 92 -8.38 23.45 15.44
N MET A 93 -7.66 22.39 15.84
CA MET A 93 -6.30 22.50 16.39
C MET A 93 -5.26 22.90 15.34
N ASN A 94 -5.65 22.96 14.05
CA ASN A 94 -4.81 23.33 12.91
C ASN A 94 -3.46 22.61 12.88
N PRO A 95 -3.41 21.27 12.90
CA PRO A 95 -2.15 20.55 12.87
C PRO A 95 -1.42 20.79 11.56
N GLY A 96 -0.09 20.98 11.65
CA GLY A 96 0.75 21.13 10.45
C GLY A 96 0.86 19.82 9.62
N ARG A 97 0.80 18.66 10.30
CA ARG A 97 0.83 17.32 9.70
C ARG A 97 0.03 16.35 10.57
N ILE A 98 -0.59 15.37 9.92
CA ILE A 98 -1.15 14.19 10.58
C ILE A 98 -0.34 13.00 10.08
N ASP A 99 0.32 12.31 10.98
CA ASP A 99 1.07 11.08 10.76
C ASP A 99 0.64 10.02 11.78
N VAL A 100 1.22 8.82 11.69
CA VAL A 100 0.89 7.72 12.61
C VAL A 100 1.18 8.10 14.06
N LYS A 101 2.27 8.84 14.34
CA LYS A 101 2.60 9.30 15.70
C LYS A 101 1.53 10.25 16.24
N PHE A 102 1.04 11.14 15.40
CA PHE A 102 -0.07 12.03 15.74
C PHE A 102 -1.36 11.25 16.03
N LEU A 103 -1.67 10.22 15.19
CA LEU A 103 -2.85 9.35 15.40
C LEU A 103 -2.76 8.56 16.70
N VAL A 104 -1.59 8.03 17.04
CA VAL A 104 -1.38 7.31 18.32
C VAL A 104 -1.63 8.24 19.52
N LYS A 105 -1.22 9.50 19.42
CA LYS A 105 -1.39 10.49 20.52
C LYS A 105 -2.83 10.98 20.65
N ASN A 106 -3.54 11.18 19.54
CA ASN A 106 -4.83 11.89 19.51
C ASN A 106 -6.01 11.02 19.02
N GLY A 107 -5.74 9.81 18.53
CA GLY A 107 -6.74 8.88 18.02
C GLY A 107 -7.48 8.12 19.13
N ASP A 108 -8.40 7.25 18.73
CA ASP A 108 -9.10 6.38 19.67
C ASP A 108 -8.15 5.38 20.33
N PRO A 109 -8.42 4.95 21.59
CA PRO A 109 -7.60 3.95 22.27
C PRO A 109 -7.46 2.63 21.49
N GLU A 110 -8.46 2.27 20.68
CA GLU A 110 -8.40 1.10 19.79
C GLU A 110 -7.33 1.23 18.72
N PHE A 111 -7.03 2.45 18.25
CA PHE A 111 -5.95 2.69 17.31
C PHE A 111 -4.58 2.32 17.89
N CYS A 112 -4.35 2.62 19.16
CA CYS A 112 -3.11 2.26 19.85
C CYS A 112 -2.93 0.73 19.93
N GLN A 113 -4.02 -0.05 20.04
CA GLN A 113 -3.98 -1.51 20.02
C GLN A 113 -3.69 -2.04 18.61
N PHE A 114 -4.30 -1.42 17.61
CA PHE A 114 -4.09 -1.76 16.20
C PHE A 114 -2.64 -1.50 15.76
N HIS A 115 -2.01 -0.46 16.30
CA HIS A 115 -0.68 -0.01 15.88
C HIS A 115 0.42 -0.29 16.92
N ARG A 116 0.23 -1.30 17.80
CA ARG A 116 1.32 -1.75 18.69
C ARG A 116 2.46 -2.29 17.83
N PRO A 117 3.68 -1.72 17.93
CA PRO A 117 4.83 -2.33 17.27
C PRO A 117 5.00 -3.74 17.83
N SER A 118 5.06 -4.72 16.93
CA SER A 118 5.35 -6.11 17.32
C SER A 118 6.74 -6.12 17.95
N ARG A 119 6.86 -6.56 19.21
CA ARG A 119 8.13 -6.61 19.98
C ARG A 119 9.22 -7.52 19.36
N GLN A 120 8.99 -8.07 18.17
CA GLN A 120 9.88 -9.06 17.53
C GLN A 120 10.80 -8.50 16.44
N ASN A 121 10.76 -7.20 16.12
CA ASN A 121 11.63 -6.62 15.10
C ASN A 121 12.59 -5.58 15.67
N GLU A 122 13.35 -5.93 16.74
CA GLU A 122 14.41 -5.06 17.27
C GLU A 122 15.69 -5.04 16.39
N ASN A 123 15.72 -5.73 15.25
CA ASN A 123 16.92 -5.89 14.41
C ASN A 123 16.81 -5.27 12.99
N HIS A 124 15.85 -4.38 12.73
CA HIS A 124 15.87 -3.59 11.50
C HIS A 124 16.20 -2.13 11.82
N ASP A 125 17.48 -1.80 11.66
CA ASP A 125 18.10 -0.50 11.88
C ASP A 125 17.74 0.56 10.83
N ASP A 126 16.46 0.68 10.40
CA ASP A 126 15.97 1.90 9.77
C ASP A 126 14.45 2.09 9.90
N PRO A 127 13.98 2.76 10.98
CA PRO A 127 12.56 3.06 11.16
C PRO A 127 12.03 4.12 10.17
N GLY A 128 12.87 4.73 9.34
CA GLY A 128 12.48 5.81 8.43
C GLY A 128 11.87 5.31 7.12
N ILE A 129 12.39 4.22 6.55
CA ILE A 129 11.96 3.74 5.23
C ILE A 129 10.64 2.94 5.30
N GLU A 130 10.39 2.22 6.40
CA GLU A 130 9.13 1.47 6.58
C GLU A 130 7.94 2.37 6.92
N ALA A 131 8.16 3.51 7.58
CA ALA A 131 7.10 4.45 7.96
C ALA A 131 6.37 5.09 6.76
N ASP A 132 7.01 5.15 5.59
CA ASP A 132 6.47 5.78 4.39
C ASP A 132 5.76 4.79 3.45
N ARG A 133 5.87 3.48 3.71
CA ARG A 133 5.22 2.42 2.92
C ARG A 133 3.92 1.96 3.56
N THR A 134 2.93 1.67 2.74
CA THR A 134 1.72 1.02 3.21
C THR A 134 1.99 -0.46 3.51
N PRO A 135 1.21 -1.10 4.41
CA PRO A 135 1.32 -2.55 4.65
C PRO A 135 1.25 -3.37 3.36
N ARG A 136 0.48 -2.93 2.38
CA ARG A 136 0.41 -3.58 1.08
C ARG A 136 1.70 -3.45 0.28
N GLU A 137 2.33 -2.28 0.28
CA GLU A 137 3.62 -2.07 -0.38
C GLU A 137 4.73 -2.93 0.25
N ILE A 138 4.70 -3.11 1.56
CA ILE A 138 5.64 -4.00 2.28
C ILE A 138 5.44 -5.47 1.87
N MET A 139 4.19 -5.94 1.87
CA MET A 139 3.87 -7.31 1.43
C MET A 139 4.27 -7.57 -0.03
N ASP A 140 3.96 -6.64 -0.92
CA ASP A 140 4.28 -6.76 -2.34
C ASP A 140 5.81 -6.76 -2.56
N ALA A 141 6.56 -5.93 -1.82
CA ALA A 141 8.02 -5.90 -1.88
C ALA A 141 8.64 -7.23 -1.39
N GLY A 142 8.23 -7.73 -0.24
CA GLY A 142 8.69 -9.01 0.30
C GLY A 142 8.36 -10.19 -0.61
N TYR A 143 7.18 -10.21 -1.23
CA TYR A 143 6.83 -11.23 -2.20
C TYR A 143 7.73 -11.19 -3.45
N GLN A 144 8.05 -10.00 -3.96
CA GLN A 144 8.96 -9.85 -5.10
C GLN A 144 10.38 -10.27 -4.76
N GLU A 145 10.84 -9.98 -3.55
CA GLU A 145 12.15 -10.44 -3.07
C GLU A 145 12.21 -11.96 -3.02
N MET A 146 11.26 -12.62 -2.36
CA MET A 146 11.17 -14.08 -2.32
C MET A 146 11.13 -14.71 -3.72
N ARG A 147 10.36 -14.13 -4.65
CA ARG A 147 10.32 -14.61 -6.05
C ARG A 147 11.66 -14.50 -6.75
N ARG A 148 12.38 -13.40 -6.53
CA ARG A 148 13.71 -13.17 -7.11
C ARG A 148 14.71 -14.19 -6.60
N ASP A 149 14.73 -14.41 -5.29
CA ASP A 149 15.63 -15.35 -4.63
C ASP A 149 15.35 -16.79 -5.10
N LEU A 150 14.08 -17.19 -5.11
CA LEU A 150 13.67 -18.49 -5.62
C LEU A 150 14.06 -18.67 -7.10
N SER A 151 13.83 -17.66 -7.93
CA SER A 151 14.22 -17.71 -9.35
C SER A 151 15.73 -17.85 -9.50
N GLY A 152 16.52 -17.14 -8.69
CA GLY A 152 17.98 -17.23 -8.68
C GLY A 152 18.46 -18.62 -8.27
N GLU A 153 17.86 -19.20 -7.21
CA GLU A 153 18.19 -20.54 -6.73
C GLU A 153 17.83 -21.61 -7.78
N LEU A 154 16.63 -21.54 -8.34
CA LEU A 154 16.21 -22.47 -9.41
C LEU A 154 17.14 -22.39 -10.61
N LEU A 155 17.50 -21.19 -11.07
CA LEU A 155 18.41 -21.02 -12.19
C LEU A 155 19.81 -21.58 -11.86
N LYS A 156 20.30 -21.40 -10.64
CA LYS A 156 21.57 -21.98 -10.19
C LYS A 156 21.51 -23.50 -10.21
N ARG A 157 20.43 -24.12 -9.71
CA ARG A 157 20.25 -25.58 -9.74
C ARG A 157 20.16 -26.11 -11.16
N ILE A 158 19.43 -25.44 -12.05
CA ILE A 158 19.34 -25.82 -13.47
C ILE A 158 20.71 -25.80 -14.12
N LYS A 159 21.50 -24.73 -13.92
CA LYS A 159 22.86 -24.59 -14.47
C LYS A 159 23.86 -25.62 -13.92
N SER A 160 23.66 -26.12 -12.72
CA SER A 160 24.49 -27.15 -12.09
C SER A 160 24.05 -28.58 -12.45
N GLY A 161 22.90 -28.75 -13.10
CA GLY A 161 22.38 -30.04 -13.54
C GLY A 161 23.14 -30.59 -14.75
N SER A 162 22.94 -31.90 -15.04
CA SER A 162 23.51 -32.52 -16.23
C SER A 162 22.87 -31.97 -17.51
N PRO A 163 23.57 -32.01 -18.66
CA PRO A 163 22.97 -31.65 -19.97
C PRO A 163 21.68 -32.41 -20.25
N LEU A 164 21.63 -33.68 -19.94
CA LEU A 164 20.45 -34.54 -20.11
C LEU A 164 19.27 -34.05 -19.25
N PHE A 165 19.54 -33.65 -18.00
CA PHE A 165 18.52 -33.03 -17.12
C PHE A 165 17.95 -31.75 -17.75
N PHE A 166 18.82 -30.90 -18.30
CA PHE A 166 18.40 -29.66 -18.93
C PHE A 166 17.52 -29.89 -20.16
N GLU A 167 17.89 -30.86 -21.02
CA GLU A 167 17.08 -31.24 -22.19
C GLU A 167 15.68 -31.73 -21.78
N HIS A 168 15.61 -32.62 -20.80
CA HIS A 168 14.32 -33.09 -20.27
C HIS A 168 13.49 -31.94 -19.68
N LEU A 169 14.09 -31.06 -18.90
CA LEU A 169 13.43 -29.93 -18.29
C LEU A 169 12.82 -29.00 -19.35
N VAL A 170 13.56 -28.70 -20.43
CA VAL A 170 13.10 -27.85 -21.53
C VAL A 170 11.92 -28.49 -22.24
N VAL A 171 11.98 -29.79 -22.54
CA VAL A 171 10.88 -30.53 -23.18
C VAL A 171 9.63 -30.55 -22.30
N GLU A 172 9.75 -30.86 -21.03
CA GLU A 172 8.65 -30.86 -20.08
C GLU A 172 8.02 -29.45 -19.94
N LEU A 173 8.83 -28.41 -19.89
CA LEU A 173 8.38 -27.03 -19.82
C LEU A 173 7.58 -26.65 -21.08
N LEU A 174 8.09 -26.96 -22.27
CA LEU A 174 7.41 -26.69 -23.53
C LEU A 174 6.07 -27.43 -23.64
N VAL A 175 6.03 -28.71 -23.21
CA VAL A 175 4.79 -29.49 -23.17
C VAL A 175 3.79 -28.87 -22.18
N ALA A 176 4.24 -28.46 -20.98
CA ALA A 176 3.39 -27.80 -19.99
C ALA A 176 2.86 -26.45 -20.45
N MET A 177 3.59 -25.74 -21.31
CA MET A 177 3.16 -24.48 -21.94
C MET A 177 2.23 -24.70 -23.15
N GLY A 178 1.93 -25.97 -23.52
CA GLY A 178 1.08 -26.30 -24.65
C GLY A 178 1.80 -26.36 -26.00
N TYR A 179 3.12 -26.30 -26.03
CA TYR A 179 3.91 -26.53 -27.22
C TYR A 179 4.19 -28.03 -27.39
N GLY A 180 3.71 -28.61 -28.47
CA GLY A 180 3.88 -30.04 -28.78
C GLY A 180 2.60 -30.83 -28.68
N GLY A 181 2.32 -31.69 -29.64
CA GLY A 181 1.15 -32.56 -29.69
C GLY A 181 1.14 -33.47 -28.46
N SER A 182 -0.07 -33.96 -28.11
CA SER A 182 -0.26 -34.90 -26.99
C SER A 182 0.71 -36.08 -27.08
N ARG A 183 1.42 -36.35 -25.97
CA ARG A 183 2.04 -37.66 -25.76
C ARG A 183 0.93 -38.74 -25.89
N LYS A 184 0.99 -39.53 -26.96
CA LYS A 184 0.27 -40.81 -27.02
C LYS A 184 0.95 -41.78 -26.10
#